data_d573e7b5759c2f4b58f77cfb98c4075d
#
_entry.id   d573e7b5759c2f4b58f77cfb98c4075d
#
_cell.length_a   1.000
_cell.length_b   1.000
_cell.length_c   1.000
_cell.angle_alpha   90.00
_cell.angle_beta   90.00
_cell.angle_gamma   90.00
#
_symmetry.space_group_name_H-M   'P 1'
#
loop_
_entity.id
_entity.type
_entity.pdbx_description
1 polymer ?
#
loop_
_entity_poly.entity_id
_entity_poly.type
_entity_poly.pdbx_seq_one_letter_code
_entity_poly.pdbx_strand_id
1 'polypeptide(L)'
;MHVAERATRNRIAVRPFTQSRAFWRWLAVAAVWLAAMVFAYPEEPGRTSRIKDLATIEGIRDNQLVGYGLVVGLKGTGDSSQTVFPAQTLVSALERMGVTVPQTGSNSASNMQVKNMAAVFVVATLPPFSRPGYKVDITVSSAGDARSIEGGILLMTPLYGPDGQIYAQAQGALVLGGYTAASGGSVKQMNHPTTGRIPGGAFVERAVPFELKQMHTVNVVLNDADFHTAEQMAAAINKALGAARAKAMDSRRVEIATQPEEDVAALLDKVEELEVQVYPRARVVVNERTGTVVIGGTVRLEPVSILHGGLSVNVISNVEVSQPGPLSSGTTQVVEQTTVQAQDKPVNRIDLKEGATVEDLVQELQRTGAGARDVISILQAMKEAGALEAELEVL
;
A
#
# COMPACT_ATOMS: atom_id res chain seq x y z
N MET A 1 64.12 -81.97 -48.20
CA MET A 1 63.07 -81.90 -49.26
C MET A 1 62.08 -80.80 -48.92
N HIS A 2 62.00 -79.83 -49.77
CA HIS A 2 61.30 -78.55 -49.65
C HIS A 2 59.79 -78.71 -49.67
N VAL A 3 59.07 -77.91 -48.97
CA VAL A 3 57.89 -77.15 -49.49
C VAL A 3 57.76 -75.81 -48.69
N ALA A 4 57.72 -74.68 -49.42
CA ALA A 4 57.56 -73.38 -48.98
C ALA A 4 56.06 -73.05 -48.89
N GLU A 5 55.62 -72.41 -47.80
CA GLU A 5 54.27 -71.86 -47.65
C GLU A 5 54.29 -70.34 -47.58
N ARG A 6 53.68 -69.74 -48.60
CA ARG A 6 53.52 -68.25 -48.71
C ARG A 6 52.35 -67.78 -47.87
N ALA A 7 52.56 -67.04 -46.86
CA ALA A 7 51.57 -66.31 -46.15
C ALA A 7 51.34 -64.87 -46.72
N THR A 8 50.22 -64.63 -47.36
CA THR A 8 49.81 -63.32 -47.87
C THR A 8 49.24 -62.49 -46.72
N ARG A 9 49.97 -61.40 -46.35
CA ARG A 9 49.53 -60.39 -45.41
C ARG A 9 48.59 -59.40 -46.11
N ASN A 10 47.30 -59.45 -45.82
CA ASN A 10 46.32 -58.45 -46.16
C ASN A 10 46.47 -57.25 -45.20
N ARG A 11 47.03 -56.13 -45.67
CA ARG A 11 47.06 -54.87 -44.93
C ARG A 11 45.79 -54.12 -45.23
N ILE A 12 44.92 -54.02 -44.22
CA ILE A 12 43.77 -53.09 -44.20
C ILE A 12 44.34 -51.69 -43.98
N ALA A 13 44.26 -50.85 -45.01
CA ALA A 13 44.63 -49.42 -44.92
C ALA A 13 43.53 -48.65 -44.19
N VAL A 14 43.76 -48.32 -42.93
CA VAL A 14 42.90 -47.37 -42.18
C VAL A 14 43.20 -45.95 -42.70
N ARG A 15 42.25 -45.35 -43.42
CA ARG A 15 42.36 -43.95 -43.85
C ARG A 15 42.17 -43.08 -42.62
N PRO A 16 43.03 -42.04 -42.37
CA PRO A 16 42.81 -41.09 -41.29
C PRO A 16 41.59 -40.22 -41.63
N PHE A 17 40.64 -40.18 -40.71
CA PHE A 17 39.47 -39.31 -40.77
C PHE A 17 39.95 -37.86 -40.62
N THR A 18 40.07 -37.17 -41.74
CA THR A 18 40.39 -35.73 -41.71
C THR A 18 39.14 -35.00 -41.16
N GLN A 19 39.18 -34.66 -39.86
CA GLN A 19 38.19 -33.80 -39.25
C GLN A 19 38.12 -32.48 -40.02
N SER A 20 37.09 -32.31 -40.81
CA SER A 20 36.91 -31.09 -41.61
C SER A 20 36.74 -29.88 -40.67
N ARG A 21 37.47 -28.83 -40.93
CA ARG A 21 37.38 -27.52 -40.22
C ARG A 21 35.93 -26.98 -40.23
N ALA A 22 35.08 -27.48 -41.10
CA ALA A 22 33.66 -27.16 -41.17
C ALA A 22 32.87 -27.70 -39.95
N PHE A 23 33.18 -28.94 -39.48
CA PHE A 23 32.53 -29.55 -38.33
C PHE A 23 32.74 -28.73 -37.03
N TRP A 24 33.94 -28.25 -36.78
CA TRP A 24 34.25 -27.41 -35.64
C TRP A 24 33.59 -26.02 -35.72
N ARG A 25 33.42 -25.50 -36.93
CA ARG A 25 32.69 -24.24 -37.13
C ARG A 25 31.21 -24.36 -36.82
N TRP A 26 30.57 -25.47 -37.20
CA TRP A 26 29.17 -25.76 -36.86
C TRP A 26 28.96 -26.00 -35.37
N LEU A 27 29.89 -26.68 -34.68
CA LEU A 27 29.87 -26.84 -33.21
C LEU A 27 30.02 -25.51 -32.49
N ALA A 28 30.90 -24.63 -32.95
CA ALA A 28 31.07 -23.29 -32.36
C ALA A 28 29.80 -22.42 -32.54
N VAL A 29 29.20 -22.46 -33.73
CA VAL A 29 27.92 -21.73 -33.99
C VAL A 29 26.77 -22.30 -33.15
N ALA A 30 26.69 -23.63 -33.01
CA ALA A 30 25.67 -24.26 -32.15
C ALA A 30 25.89 -23.93 -30.66
N ALA A 31 27.15 -23.87 -30.20
CA ALA A 31 27.44 -23.46 -28.82
C ALA A 31 27.12 -21.99 -28.54
N VAL A 32 27.34 -21.09 -29.50
CA VAL A 32 26.94 -19.67 -29.39
C VAL A 32 25.42 -19.53 -29.40
N TRP A 33 24.69 -20.30 -30.22
CA TRP A 33 23.23 -20.33 -30.21
C TRP A 33 22.66 -20.91 -28.92
N LEU A 34 23.29 -21.96 -28.37
CA LEU A 34 22.87 -22.53 -27.08
C LEU A 34 23.14 -21.56 -25.93
N ALA A 35 24.29 -20.86 -25.95
CA ALA A 35 24.60 -19.82 -24.96
C ALA A 35 23.64 -18.61 -25.06
N ALA A 36 23.21 -18.24 -26.27
CA ALA A 36 22.21 -17.18 -26.46
C ALA A 36 20.80 -17.59 -25.98
N MET A 37 20.42 -18.86 -26.04
CA MET A 37 19.14 -19.36 -25.51
C MET A 37 19.11 -19.40 -23.97
N VAL A 38 20.24 -19.57 -23.29
CA VAL A 38 20.29 -19.62 -21.81
C VAL A 38 20.13 -18.23 -21.19
N PHE A 39 20.34 -17.13 -21.95
CA PHE A 39 20.18 -15.75 -21.45
C PHE A 39 18.84 -15.09 -21.78
N ALA A 40 17.94 -15.78 -22.46
CA ALA A 40 16.60 -15.27 -22.75
C ALA A 40 15.58 -15.79 -21.72
N TYR A 41 15.79 -15.52 -20.42
CA TYR A 41 14.67 -15.49 -19.49
C TYR A 41 13.91 -14.19 -19.81
N PRO A 42 12.60 -14.25 -20.09
CA PRO A 42 11.80 -13.04 -20.19
C PRO A 42 11.77 -12.43 -18.78
N GLU A 43 12.60 -11.40 -18.57
CA GLU A 43 12.42 -10.49 -17.45
C GLU A 43 10.99 -9.95 -17.54
N GLU A 44 10.17 -10.15 -16.53
CA GLU A 44 8.85 -9.52 -16.49
C GLU A 44 9.05 -8.02 -16.71
N PRO A 45 8.26 -7.38 -17.60
CA PRO A 45 8.46 -5.97 -17.89
C PRO A 45 8.23 -5.18 -16.62
N GLY A 46 9.32 -4.71 -16.00
CA GLY A 46 9.25 -3.84 -14.85
C GLY A 46 8.42 -2.60 -15.19
N ARG A 47 7.57 -2.19 -14.27
CA ARG A 47 6.82 -0.94 -14.42
C ARG A 47 7.76 0.24 -14.22
N THR A 48 7.80 1.17 -15.17
CA THR A 48 8.51 2.43 -15.00
C THR A 48 7.64 3.39 -14.18
N SER A 49 8.20 3.93 -13.10
CA SER A 49 7.53 4.91 -12.24
C SER A 49 8.52 6.02 -11.85
N ARG A 50 8.01 7.23 -11.62
CA ARG A 50 8.85 8.36 -11.20
C ARG A 50 9.19 8.24 -9.71
N ILE A 51 10.34 8.78 -9.32
CA ILE A 51 10.79 8.74 -7.93
C ILE A 51 9.74 9.37 -7.00
N LYS A 52 9.11 10.49 -7.37
CA LYS A 52 8.06 11.14 -6.57
C LYS A 52 6.83 10.27 -6.29
N ASP A 53 6.56 9.27 -7.15
CA ASP A 53 5.44 8.35 -6.97
C ASP A 53 5.82 7.15 -6.07
N LEU A 54 7.12 6.90 -5.89
CA LEU A 54 7.69 5.76 -5.19
C LEU A 54 8.24 6.10 -3.80
N ALA A 55 8.61 7.36 -3.59
CA ALA A 55 9.37 7.76 -2.43
C ALA A 55 8.94 9.13 -1.92
N THR A 56 9.28 9.39 -0.67
CA THR A 56 9.13 10.69 0.01
C THR A 56 10.49 11.17 0.49
N ILE A 57 10.60 12.46 0.78
CA ILE A 57 11.83 13.05 1.31
C ILE A 57 11.77 13.02 2.84
N GLU A 58 12.82 12.49 3.47
CA GLU A 58 12.91 12.42 4.93
C GLU A 58 12.81 13.81 5.56
N GLY A 59 11.97 13.93 6.61
CA GLY A 59 11.73 15.20 7.30
C GLY A 59 10.64 16.05 6.67
N ILE A 60 10.22 15.81 5.44
CA ILE A 60 9.10 16.50 4.79
C ILE A 60 7.84 15.68 5.01
N ARG A 61 7.00 16.09 5.95
CA ARG A 61 5.75 15.39 6.30
C ARG A 61 4.68 16.36 6.76
N ASP A 62 3.47 15.92 6.67
CA ASP A 62 2.34 16.57 7.32
C ASP A 62 2.48 16.52 8.84
N ASN A 63 2.15 17.64 9.51
CA ASN A 63 2.15 17.72 10.95
C ASN A 63 0.71 17.81 11.46
N GLN A 64 0.36 16.96 12.42
CA GLN A 64 -0.97 16.97 13.04
C GLN A 64 -1.00 18.03 14.13
N LEU A 65 -2.02 18.89 14.07
CA LEU A 65 -2.30 19.91 15.07
C LEU A 65 -3.59 19.55 15.80
N VAL A 66 -3.60 19.76 17.11
CA VAL A 66 -4.75 19.53 17.97
C VAL A 66 -5.03 20.77 18.81
N GLY A 67 -6.29 21.11 18.94
CA GLY A 67 -6.76 22.18 19.80
C GLY A 67 -7.99 21.79 20.58
N TYR A 68 -8.23 22.50 21.67
CA TYR A 68 -9.46 22.41 22.44
C TYR A 68 -10.15 23.75 22.41
N GLY A 69 -11.42 23.77 22.00
CA GLY A 69 -12.18 24.99 21.77
C GLY A 69 -13.63 24.91 22.19
N LEU A 70 -14.35 25.98 21.87
CA LEU A 70 -15.78 26.11 22.16
C LEU A 70 -16.55 26.47 20.89
N VAL A 71 -17.59 25.71 20.60
CA VAL A 71 -18.60 26.00 19.59
C VAL A 71 -19.78 26.69 20.26
N VAL A 72 -20.21 27.81 19.70
CA VAL A 72 -21.34 28.61 20.22
C VAL A 72 -22.45 28.76 19.18
N GLY A 73 -23.63 29.21 19.60
CA GLY A 73 -24.75 29.45 18.70
C GLY A 73 -25.65 28.22 18.45
N LEU A 74 -25.46 27.18 19.25
CA LEU A 74 -26.27 25.94 19.16
C LEU A 74 -27.69 26.18 19.72
N LYS A 75 -28.69 25.67 19.01
CA LYS A 75 -30.13 25.85 19.41
C LYS A 75 -30.55 24.82 20.45
N GLY A 76 -29.90 24.78 21.61
CA GLY A 76 -30.25 23.83 22.69
C GLY A 76 -29.71 22.41 22.45
N THR A 77 -28.86 22.19 21.45
CA THR A 77 -28.25 20.87 21.11
C THR A 77 -26.85 20.73 21.67
N GLY A 78 -26.33 21.74 22.34
CA GLY A 78 -25.00 21.76 22.96
C GLY A 78 -24.91 20.86 24.20
N ASP A 79 -23.81 21.04 24.93
CA ASP A 79 -23.52 20.26 26.13
C ASP A 79 -24.54 20.48 27.25
N SER A 80 -24.72 19.46 28.09
CA SER A 80 -25.57 19.57 29.24
C SER A 80 -24.89 20.32 30.40
N SER A 81 -25.70 20.74 31.39
CA SER A 81 -25.17 21.38 32.60
C SER A 81 -24.32 20.47 33.50
N GLN A 82 -24.28 19.17 33.19
CA GLN A 82 -23.43 18.21 33.91
C GLN A 82 -21.97 18.24 33.41
N THR A 83 -21.73 18.81 32.24
CA THR A 83 -20.40 18.94 31.65
C THR A 83 -19.77 20.26 32.11
N VAL A 84 -18.79 20.21 32.99
CA VAL A 84 -18.16 21.40 33.61
C VAL A 84 -17.25 22.15 32.63
N PHE A 85 -16.63 21.44 31.70
CA PHE A 85 -15.60 21.96 30.80
C PHE A 85 -16.05 23.14 29.91
N PRO A 86 -17.26 23.13 29.26
CA PRO A 86 -17.69 24.26 28.43
C PRO A 86 -17.85 25.57 29.20
N ALA A 87 -18.37 25.49 30.42
CA ALA A 87 -18.57 26.67 31.28
C ALA A 87 -17.23 27.29 31.68
N GLN A 88 -16.27 26.47 32.05
CA GLN A 88 -14.94 26.94 32.46
C GLN A 88 -14.16 27.52 31.27
N THR A 89 -14.27 26.90 30.09
CA THR A 89 -13.63 27.42 28.87
C THR A 89 -14.23 28.75 28.45
N LEU A 90 -15.57 28.89 28.59
CA LEU A 90 -16.24 30.15 28.30
C LEU A 90 -15.76 31.26 29.23
N VAL A 91 -15.69 31.01 30.56
CA VAL A 91 -15.18 31.99 31.54
C VAL A 91 -13.79 32.44 31.16
N SER A 92 -12.90 31.49 30.87
CA SER A 92 -11.51 31.78 30.44
C SER A 92 -11.46 32.60 29.13
N ALA A 93 -12.37 32.32 28.19
CA ALA A 93 -12.46 33.06 26.93
C ALA A 93 -12.97 34.50 27.17
N LEU A 94 -13.97 34.69 28.03
CA LEU A 94 -14.51 35.99 28.41
C LEU A 94 -13.49 36.83 29.17
N GLU A 95 -12.74 36.24 30.10
CA GLU A 95 -11.65 36.90 30.83
C GLU A 95 -10.56 37.40 29.89
N ARG A 96 -10.18 36.63 28.88
CA ARG A 96 -9.23 37.06 27.84
C ARG A 96 -9.73 38.23 27.00
N MET A 97 -11.06 38.35 26.87
CA MET A 97 -11.71 39.50 26.20
C MET A 97 -11.97 40.66 27.13
N GLY A 98 -11.53 40.60 28.40
CA GLY A 98 -11.68 41.68 29.40
C GLY A 98 -13.04 41.66 30.11
N VAL A 99 -13.83 40.59 29.97
CA VAL A 99 -15.11 40.43 30.66
C VAL A 99 -14.90 39.61 31.93
N THR A 100 -15.11 40.20 33.09
CA THR A 100 -14.99 39.50 34.39
C THR A 100 -16.30 38.80 34.73
N VAL A 101 -16.26 37.45 34.89
CA VAL A 101 -17.41 36.67 35.36
C VAL A 101 -17.27 36.42 36.86
N PRO A 102 -18.29 36.77 37.68
CA PRO A 102 -18.25 36.52 39.12
C PRO A 102 -18.16 35.03 39.41
N GLN A 103 -17.20 34.63 40.21
CA GLN A 103 -16.96 33.20 40.59
C GLN A 103 -17.74 32.78 41.83
N THR A 104 -18.47 33.71 42.49
CA THR A 104 -19.09 33.51 43.80
C THR A 104 -20.59 33.74 43.75
N GLY A 105 -21.37 32.82 44.32
CA GLY A 105 -22.84 32.95 44.49
C GLY A 105 -23.62 32.14 43.46
N SER A 106 -24.92 32.42 43.37
CA SER A 106 -25.87 31.75 42.44
C SER A 106 -25.59 31.93 40.97
N ASN A 107 -24.70 32.86 40.63
CA ASN A 107 -24.26 33.16 39.25
C ASN A 107 -22.87 32.57 38.93
N SER A 108 -22.39 31.60 39.72
CA SER A 108 -21.12 30.92 39.44
C SER A 108 -21.14 30.17 38.11
N ALA A 109 -19.99 30.01 37.52
CA ALA A 109 -19.82 29.27 36.23
C ALA A 109 -20.53 27.92 36.22
N SER A 110 -20.64 27.26 37.37
CA SER A 110 -21.32 25.96 37.52
C SER A 110 -22.84 26.00 37.29
N ASN A 111 -23.47 27.18 37.37
CA ASN A 111 -24.92 27.36 37.17
C ASN A 111 -25.25 27.87 35.76
N MET A 112 -24.29 28.10 34.92
CA MET A 112 -24.52 28.55 33.54
C MET A 112 -25.15 27.42 32.72
N GLN A 113 -26.27 27.71 32.06
CA GLN A 113 -26.89 26.76 31.12
C GLN A 113 -26.16 26.82 29.80
N VAL A 114 -25.27 25.85 29.56
CA VAL A 114 -24.41 25.78 28.38
C VAL A 114 -25.08 25.08 27.18
N LYS A 115 -26.39 24.89 27.16
CA LYS A 115 -27.12 24.19 26.10
C LYS A 115 -26.93 24.77 24.69
N ASN A 116 -26.49 26.02 24.57
CA ASN A 116 -26.19 26.66 23.29
C ASN A 116 -24.70 26.62 22.94
N MET A 117 -23.92 25.85 23.68
CA MET A 117 -22.46 25.73 23.49
C MET A 117 -22.03 24.29 23.61
N ALA A 118 -20.91 23.95 22.98
CA ALA A 118 -20.29 22.63 23.09
C ALA A 118 -18.77 22.75 23.17
N ALA A 119 -18.17 22.01 24.10
CA ALA A 119 -16.73 21.80 24.11
C ALA A 119 -16.34 20.89 22.95
N VAL A 120 -15.28 21.26 22.24
CA VAL A 120 -14.88 20.54 21.04
C VAL A 120 -13.37 20.34 20.99
N PHE A 121 -12.96 19.20 20.42
CA PHE A 121 -11.63 19.02 19.89
C PHE A 121 -11.58 19.50 18.44
N VAL A 122 -10.48 20.14 18.10
CA VAL A 122 -10.21 20.64 16.75
C VAL A 122 -8.93 20.00 16.27
N VAL A 123 -8.99 19.37 15.10
CA VAL A 123 -7.84 18.72 14.47
C VAL A 123 -7.59 19.36 13.12
N ALA A 124 -6.32 19.60 12.81
CA ALA A 124 -5.88 20.08 11.51
C ALA A 124 -4.62 19.33 11.07
N THR A 125 -4.48 19.20 9.76
CA THR A 125 -3.26 18.69 9.14
C THR A 125 -2.52 19.87 8.54
N LEU A 126 -1.34 20.19 9.09
CA LEU A 126 -0.48 21.26 8.60
C LEU A 126 0.47 20.69 7.53
N PRO A 127 0.29 21.06 6.25
CA PRO A 127 1.19 20.62 5.19
C PRO A 127 2.63 21.12 5.41
N PRO A 128 3.62 20.41 4.89
CA PRO A 128 5.00 20.85 4.95
C PRO A 128 5.17 22.21 4.25
N PHE A 129 6.15 22.98 4.69
CA PHE A 129 6.45 24.33 4.16
C PHE A 129 5.33 25.36 4.28
N SER A 130 4.28 25.07 5.05
CA SER A 130 3.24 26.06 5.33
C SER A 130 3.83 27.30 6.02
N ARG A 131 3.47 28.48 5.51
CA ARG A 131 3.95 29.77 6.03
C ARG A 131 2.84 30.49 6.79
N PRO A 132 3.18 31.46 7.68
CA PRO A 132 2.20 32.30 8.32
C PRO A 132 1.24 32.94 7.31
N GLY A 133 -0.06 32.95 7.65
CA GLY A 133 -1.14 33.38 6.75
C GLY A 133 -1.72 32.31 5.83
N TYR A 134 -1.12 31.13 5.73
CA TYR A 134 -1.71 30.01 4.97
C TYR A 134 -2.95 29.47 5.69
N LYS A 135 -3.97 29.06 4.93
CA LYS A 135 -5.21 28.51 5.45
C LYS A 135 -5.21 26.99 5.37
N VAL A 136 -5.64 26.34 6.45
CA VAL A 136 -5.80 24.87 6.50
C VAL A 136 -7.23 24.51 6.91
N ASP A 137 -7.70 23.41 6.41
CA ASP A 137 -8.99 22.85 6.79
C ASP A 137 -8.92 22.26 8.19
N ILE A 138 -10.01 22.39 8.93
CA ILE A 138 -10.11 21.82 10.26
C ILE A 138 -11.31 20.88 10.37
N THR A 139 -11.16 19.89 11.23
CA THR A 139 -12.23 19.00 11.66
C THR A 139 -12.50 19.28 13.13
N VAL A 140 -13.76 19.45 13.46
CA VAL A 140 -14.24 19.80 14.82
C VAL A 140 -15.15 18.68 15.30
N SER A 141 -14.87 18.11 16.47
CA SER A 141 -15.67 17.07 17.09
C SER A 141 -16.04 17.41 18.53
N SER A 142 -17.27 17.13 18.93
CA SER A 142 -17.72 17.35 20.30
C SER A 142 -16.87 16.54 21.29
N ALA A 143 -16.42 17.18 22.34
CA ALA A 143 -15.69 16.58 23.46
C ALA A 143 -16.61 16.23 24.64
N GLY A 144 -17.80 16.83 24.67
CA GLY A 144 -18.81 16.65 25.71
C GLY A 144 -19.97 15.76 25.27
N ASP A 145 -21.15 16.06 25.80
CA ASP A 145 -22.39 15.33 25.55
C ASP A 145 -23.35 16.09 24.61
N ALA A 146 -22.83 16.99 23.79
CA ALA A 146 -23.61 17.72 22.80
C ALA A 146 -24.26 16.75 21.81
N ARG A 147 -25.54 16.96 21.55
CA ARG A 147 -26.34 16.15 20.62
C ARG A 147 -26.07 16.50 19.16
N SER A 148 -25.75 17.76 18.91
CA SER A 148 -25.39 18.28 17.58
C SER A 148 -24.63 19.58 17.72
N ILE A 149 -23.67 19.78 16.83
CA ILE A 149 -22.92 21.04 16.68
C ILE A 149 -23.31 21.80 15.41
N GLU A 150 -24.45 21.40 14.79
CA GLU A 150 -24.97 22.01 13.56
C GLU A 150 -25.32 23.48 13.74
N GLY A 151 -24.92 24.31 12.76
CA GLY A 151 -25.17 25.74 12.77
C GLY A 151 -24.34 26.52 13.78
N GLY A 152 -23.43 25.85 14.50
CA GLY A 152 -22.54 26.49 15.47
C GLY A 152 -21.37 27.20 14.82
N ILE A 153 -20.75 28.08 15.59
CA ILE A 153 -19.56 28.82 15.24
C ILE A 153 -18.45 28.45 16.22
N LEU A 154 -17.31 28.00 15.72
CA LEU A 154 -16.11 27.78 16.52
C LEU A 154 -15.51 29.12 16.90
N LEU A 155 -15.34 29.35 18.21
CA LEU A 155 -14.57 30.50 18.72
C LEU A 155 -13.09 30.31 18.47
N MET A 156 -12.34 31.41 18.49
CA MET A 156 -10.89 31.39 18.27
C MET A 156 -10.19 30.40 19.19
N THR A 157 -9.59 29.41 18.57
CA THR A 157 -9.01 28.22 19.21
C THR A 157 -7.57 28.02 18.76
N PRO A 158 -6.60 28.03 19.67
CA PRO A 158 -5.21 27.73 19.31
C PRO A 158 -5.05 26.23 18.99
N LEU A 159 -4.26 25.95 17.95
CA LEU A 159 -3.89 24.58 17.55
C LEU A 159 -2.42 24.35 17.86
N TYR A 160 -2.17 23.28 18.62
CA TYR A 160 -0.86 22.92 19.14
C TYR A 160 -0.26 21.77 18.34
N GLY A 161 1.04 21.85 18.12
CA GLY A 161 1.85 20.73 17.64
C GLY A 161 2.25 19.77 18.76
N PRO A 162 2.92 18.66 18.45
CA PRO A 162 3.41 17.69 19.43
C PRO A 162 4.42 18.26 20.44
N ASP A 163 5.08 19.37 20.10
CA ASP A 163 6.02 20.12 20.93
C ASP A 163 5.32 21.08 21.91
N GLY A 164 3.99 21.13 21.90
CA GLY A 164 3.20 22.04 22.72
C GLY A 164 3.20 23.50 22.27
N GLN A 165 3.78 23.80 21.10
CA GLN A 165 3.76 25.17 20.55
C GLN A 165 2.51 25.38 19.69
N ILE A 166 2.05 26.65 19.64
CA ILE A 166 0.93 27.06 18.79
C ILE A 166 1.44 27.28 17.36
N TYR A 167 0.86 26.55 16.40
CA TYR A 167 1.18 26.66 14.98
C TYR A 167 0.07 27.32 14.16
N ALA A 168 -1.18 27.21 14.60
CA ALA A 168 -2.30 27.81 13.89
C ALA A 168 -3.40 28.29 14.85
N GLN A 169 -4.26 29.18 14.35
CA GLN A 169 -5.46 29.65 15.05
C GLN A 169 -6.69 29.30 14.23
N ALA A 170 -7.63 28.60 14.86
CA ALA A 170 -8.84 28.11 14.23
C ALA A 170 -10.07 28.89 14.65
N GLN A 171 -10.94 29.27 13.70
CA GLN A 171 -12.27 29.82 13.95
C GLN A 171 -13.15 29.71 12.72
N GLY A 172 -14.46 29.78 12.89
CA GLY A 172 -15.38 29.86 11.76
C GLY A 172 -16.69 29.10 11.97
N ALA A 173 -17.57 29.22 10.98
CA ALA A 173 -18.84 28.51 10.98
C ALA A 173 -18.67 27.05 10.57
N LEU A 174 -19.31 26.14 11.32
CA LEU A 174 -19.23 24.71 11.03
C LEU A 174 -20.12 24.32 9.85
N VAL A 175 -19.57 23.48 8.98
CA VAL A 175 -20.30 22.80 7.93
C VAL A 175 -20.36 21.31 8.29
N LEU A 176 -21.57 20.80 8.48
CA LEU A 176 -21.80 19.37 8.71
C LEU A 176 -22.25 18.72 7.40
N GLY A 177 -21.68 17.57 7.09
CA GLY A 177 -22.13 16.73 5.99
C GLY A 177 -23.24 15.80 6.48
N GLY A 178 -24.50 16.19 6.35
CA GLY A 178 -25.66 15.37 6.72
C GLY A 178 -26.84 16.18 7.19
N TYR A 179 -28.01 15.54 7.23
CA TYR A 179 -29.23 16.13 7.76
C TYR A 179 -29.93 15.16 8.73
N THR A 180 -30.60 15.69 9.72
CA THR A 180 -31.50 14.94 10.60
C THR A 180 -32.92 15.24 10.16
N ALA A 181 -33.63 14.25 9.62
CA ALA A 181 -35.05 14.39 9.32
C ALA A 181 -35.87 13.64 10.40
N ALA A 182 -36.68 14.40 11.14
CA ALA A 182 -37.65 13.85 12.08
C ALA A 182 -39.06 14.02 11.48
N SER A 183 -39.78 12.91 11.28
CA SER A 183 -41.19 12.92 10.88
C SER A 183 -41.93 11.81 11.61
N GLY A 184 -43.01 12.16 12.29
CA GLY A 184 -43.99 11.20 12.85
C GLY A 184 -43.42 10.20 13.87
N GLY A 185 -42.44 10.61 14.73
CA GLY A 185 -41.92 9.74 15.78
C GLY A 185 -40.75 8.85 15.35
N SER A 186 -40.36 8.86 14.07
CA SER A 186 -39.16 8.18 13.56
C SER A 186 -38.08 9.21 13.24
N VAL A 187 -36.92 9.07 13.88
CA VAL A 187 -35.71 9.87 13.60
C VAL A 187 -34.81 9.09 12.66
N LYS A 188 -34.71 9.53 11.41
CA LYS A 188 -33.75 9.00 10.47
C LYS A 188 -32.52 9.92 10.50
N GLN A 189 -31.48 9.49 11.18
CA GLN A 189 -30.22 10.19 11.28
C GLN A 189 -29.25 9.66 10.20
N MET A 190 -28.79 10.53 9.33
CA MET A 190 -27.74 10.24 8.37
C MET A 190 -26.56 11.14 8.70
N ASN A 191 -25.42 10.54 9.02
CA ASN A 191 -24.16 11.12 9.47
C ASN A 191 -24.11 11.57 10.94
N HIS A 192 -22.86 11.78 11.42
CA HIS A 192 -22.55 12.15 12.80
C HIS A 192 -22.79 13.65 13.03
N PRO A 193 -23.84 14.07 13.73
CA PRO A 193 -24.15 15.49 13.95
C PRO A 193 -23.19 16.16 14.95
N THR A 194 -22.30 15.37 15.56
CA THR A 194 -21.33 15.81 16.55
C THR A 194 -19.94 16.08 15.96
N THR A 195 -19.78 15.91 14.64
CA THR A 195 -18.53 16.20 13.93
C THR A 195 -18.82 17.04 12.70
N GLY A 196 -18.06 18.14 12.52
CA GLY A 196 -18.15 19.05 11.39
C GLY A 196 -16.80 19.45 10.85
N ARG A 197 -16.78 20.10 9.71
CA ARG A 197 -15.57 20.65 9.09
C ARG A 197 -15.73 22.16 8.90
N ILE A 198 -14.60 22.87 8.91
CA ILE A 198 -14.51 24.28 8.53
C ILE A 198 -13.42 24.37 7.46
N PRO A 199 -13.78 24.48 6.18
CA PRO A 199 -12.80 24.65 5.10
C PRO A 199 -12.04 25.96 5.27
N GLY A 200 -10.70 25.89 5.23
CA GLY A 200 -9.84 27.04 5.49
C GLY A 200 -10.05 27.69 6.86
N GLY A 201 -10.53 26.92 7.85
CA GLY A 201 -10.96 27.41 9.15
C GLY A 201 -9.82 27.72 10.12
N ALA A 202 -8.59 27.37 9.80
CA ALA A 202 -7.43 27.78 10.59
C ALA A 202 -6.42 28.56 9.76
N PHE A 203 -5.81 29.58 10.39
CA PHE A 203 -4.70 30.33 9.84
C PHE A 203 -3.41 29.87 10.51
N VAL A 204 -2.40 29.59 9.71
CA VAL A 204 -1.06 29.26 10.18
C VAL A 204 -0.40 30.52 10.73
N GLU A 205 0.04 30.47 11.98
CA GLU A 205 0.74 31.59 12.67
C GLU A 205 2.25 31.36 12.70
N ARG A 206 2.67 30.11 12.71
CA ARG A 206 4.08 29.72 12.79
C ARG A 206 4.39 28.64 11.77
N ALA A 207 5.48 28.83 11.03
CA ALA A 207 6.01 27.80 10.16
C ALA A 207 6.68 26.69 10.98
N VAL A 208 6.59 25.44 10.51
CA VAL A 208 7.45 24.36 11.02
C VAL A 208 8.88 24.65 10.57
N PRO A 209 9.87 24.67 11.49
CA PRO A 209 11.24 24.94 11.12
C PRO A 209 11.80 23.77 10.29
N PHE A 210 11.91 23.96 9.00
CA PHE A 210 12.56 23.04 8.09
C PHE A 210 13.33 23.85 7.03
N GLU A 211 14.65 23.82 7.10
CA GLU A 211 15.50 24.62 6.22
C GLU A 211 16.26 23.71 5.23
N LEU A 212 15.75 23.62 4.01
CA LEU A 212 16.39 22.90 2.91
C LEU A 212 17.84 23.36 2.66
N LYS A 213 18.14 24.65 2.84
CA LYS A 213 19.45 25.23 2.55
C LYS A 213 20.58 24.74 3.46
N GLN A 214 20.27 24.21 4.64
CA GLN A 214 21.25 23.74 5.61
C GLN A 214 21.50 22.22 5.52
N MET A 215 20.84 21.54 4.60
CA MET A 215 20.97 20.10 4.46
C MET A 215 22.25 19.76 3.67
N HIS A 216 23.21 19.12 4.32
CA HIS A 216 24.40 18.55 3.66
C HIS A 216 24.10 17.22 2.96
N THR A 217 23.04 16.54 3.38
CA THR A 217 22.55 15.30 2.78
C THR A 217 21.03 15.35 2.71
N VAL A 218 20.48 14.83 1.63
CA VAL A 218 19.03 14.63 1.45
C VAL A 218 18.77 13.14 1.41
N ASN A 219 17.84 12.67 2.24
CA ASN A 219 17.44 11.29 2.25
C ASN A 219 16.10 11.12 1.53
N VAL A 220 16.08 10.28 0.52
CA VAL A 220 14.88 9.85 -0.19
C VAL A 220 14.46 8.50 0.39
N VAL A 221 13.23 8.41 0.87
CA VAL A 221 12.70 7.22 1.57
C VAL A 221 11.63 6.56 0.72
N LEU A 222 11.87 5.33 0.30
CA LEU A 222 10.91 4.51 -0.45
C LEU A 222 9.68 4.19 0.39
N ASN A 223 8.50 4.30 -0.21
CA ASN A 223 7.23 3.93 0.40
C ASN A 223 7.19 2.43 0.72
N ASP A 224 7.64 1.60 -0.22
CA ASP A 224 7.78 0.15 -0.05
C ASP A 224 9.26 -0.24 0.05
N ALA A 225 9.58 -1.10 1.04
CA ALA A 225 10.95 -1.53 1.27
C ALA A 225 11.40 -2.54 0.20
N ASP A 226 12.36 -2.15 -0.65
CA ASP A 226 12.93 -3.01 -1.67
C ASP A 226 14.39 -2.60 -1.99
N PHE A 227 15.33 -3.52 -1.77
CA PHE A 227 16.76 -3.26 -2.03
C PHE A 227 17.05 -3.02 -3.50
N HIS A 228 16.38 -3.75 -4.39
CA HIS A 228 16.61 -3.60 -5.82
C HIS A 228 16.15 -2.22 -6.31
N THR A 229 14.96 -1.79 -5.93
CA THR A 229 14.43 -0.46 -6.24
C THR A 229 15.30 0.65 -5.66
N ALA A 230 15.81 0.49 -4.42
CA ALA A 230 16.71 1.45 -3.80
C ALA A 230 18.03 1.62 -4.59
N GLU A 231 18.64 0.53 -5.02
CA GLU A 231 19.86 0.55 -5.85
C GLU A 231 19.59 1.14 -7.24
N GLN A 232 18.48 0.77 -7.89
CA GLN A 232 18.08 1.35 -9.18
C GLN A 232 17.86 2.85 -9.07
N MET A 233 17.23 3.30 -7.98
CA MET A 233 17.03 4.72 -7.70
C MET A 233 18.37 5.44 -7.52
N ALA A 234 19.28 4.91 -6.71
CA ALA A 234 20.61 5.48 -6.51
C ALA A 234 21.40 5.56 -7.84
N ALA A 235 21.33 4.51 -8.67
CA ALA A 235 21.97 4.49 -9.99
C ALA A 235 21.36 5.53 -10.95
N ALA A 236 20.04 5.67 -10.99
CA ALA A 236 19.34 6.67 -11.80
C ALA A 236 19.73 8.11 -11.40
N ILE A 237 19.75 8.38 -10.09
CA ILE A 237 20.15 9.69 -9.54
C ILE A 237 21.60 9.99 -9.90
N ASN A 238 22.52 9.05 -9.69
CA ASN A 238 23.95 9.22 -10.02
C ASN A 238 24.16 9.47 -11.51
N LYS A 239 23.42 8.77 -12.36
CA LYS A 239 23.45 8.97 -13.82
C LYS A 239 22.96 10.38 -14.20
N ALA A 240 21.88 10.85 -13.60
CA ALA A 240 21.29 12.17 -13.87
C ALA A 240 22.18 13.33 -13.37
N LEU A 241 22.86 13.13 -12.23
CA LEU A 241 23.76 14.13 -11.65
C LEU A 241 25.17 14.08 -12.24
N GLY A 242 25.51 13.04 -13.02
CA GLY A 242 26.84 12.86 -13.59
C GLY A 242 27.95 12.60 -12.56
N ALA A 243 27.61 12.24 -11.33
CA ALA A 243 28.52 12.00 -10.22
C ALA A 243 27.96 10.97 -9.23
N ALA A 244 28.81 10.21 -8.55
CA ALA A 244 28.43 9.22 -7.55
C ALA A 244 28.07 9.91 -6.21
N ARG A 245 26.92 10.55 -6.14
CA ARG A 245 26.42 11.32 -5.00
C ARG A 245 25.30 10.63 -4.24
N ALA A 246 24.59 9.70 -4.89
CA ALA A 246 23.51 8.95 -4.29
C ALA A 246 23.97 7.53 -3.93
N LYS A 247 23.56 7.06 -2.75
CA LYS A 247 23.87 5.74 -2.23
C LYS A 247 22.67 5.14 -1.52
N ALA A 248 22.29 3.91 -1.84
CA ALA A 248 21.33 3.17 -1.07
C ALA A 248 21.97 2.79 0.28
N MET A 249 21.36 3.25 1.37
CA MET A 249 21.80 2.96 2.73
C MET A 249 21.15 1.70 3.28
N ASP A 250 19.91 1.48 2.90
CA ASP A 250 19.11 0.29 3.23
C ASP A 250 18.01 0.10 2.17
N SER A 251 17.07 -0.84 2.41
CA SER A 251 15.97 -1.16 1.49
C SER A 251 14.95 -0.04 1.30
N ARG A 252 15.03 1.04 2.07
CA ARG A 252 14.11 2.18 2.00
C ARG A 252 14.80 3.49 1.75
N ARG A 253 16.02 3.67 2.27
CA ARG A 253 16.69 4.97 2.31
C ARG A 253 17.81 5.08 1.30
N VAL A 254 17.69 6.09 0.44
CA VAL A 254 18.74 6.52 -0.48
C VAL A 254 19.22 7.89 -0.04
N GLU A 255 20.49 7.99 0.35
CA GLU A 255 21.14 9.23 0.75
C GLU A 255 21.76 9.91 -0.47
N ILE A 256 21.54 11.21 -0.61
CA ILE A 256 22.07 12.06 -1.67
C ILE A 256 22.93 13.15 -1.02
N ALA A 257 24.21 13.18 -1.32
CA ALA A 257 25.10 14.23 -0.86
C ALA A 257 24.88 15.52 -1.66
N THR A 258 24.60 16.65 -0.95
CA THR A 258 24.48 17.97 -1.58
C THR A 258 25.85 18.62 -1.70
N GLN A 259 25.99 19.56 -2.64
CA GLN A 259 27.19 20.38 -2.75
C GLN A 259 27.04 21.70 -1.97
N PRO A 260 28.15 22.28 -1.49
CA PRO A 260 28.09 23.61 -0.89
C PRO A 260 27.44 24.63 -1.87
N GLU A 261 26.50 25.43 -1.36
CA GLU A 261 25.75 26.42 -2.13
C GLU A 261 24.84 25.88 -3.24
N GLU A 262 24.60 24.57 -3.29
CA GLU A 262 23.65 23.97 -4.23
C GLU A 262 22.21 24.34 -3.88
N ASP A 263 21.42 24.65 -4.90
CA ASP A 263 19.96 24.80 -4.71
C ASP A 263 19.31 23.42 -4.54
N VAL A 264 19.10 23.04 -3.26
CA VAL A 264 18.48 21.75 -2.90
C VAL A 264 17.09 21.59 -3.53
N ALA A 265 16.32 22.67 -3.70
CA ALA A 265 15.00 22.59 -4.31
C ALA A 265 15.11 22.21 -5.80
N ALA A 266 16.05 22.79 -6.53
CA ALA A 266 16.32 22.43 -7.92
C ALA A 266 16.91 21.02 -8.06
N LEU A 267 17.69 20.56 -7.08
CA LEU A 267 18.19 19.18 -7.02
C LEU A 267 17.02 18.20 -6.85
N LEU A 268 16.12 18.47 -5.91
CA LEU A 268 14.96 17.64 -5.64
C LEU A 268 13.99 17.57 -6.84
N ASP A 269 13.72 18.68 -7.49
CA ASP A 269 12.90 18.74 -8.71
C ASP A 269 13.43 17.77 -9.78
N LYS A 270 14.75 17.78 -10.02
CA LYS A 270 15.37 16.84 -10.95
C LYS A 270 15.27 15.40 -10.50
N VAL A 271 15.45 15.13 -9.20
CA VAL A 271 15.41 13.77 -8.65
C VAL A 271 14.00 13.20 -8.72
N GLU A 272 12.99 13.99 -8.37
CA GLU A 272 11.59 13.58 -8.34
C GLU A 272 11.04 13.18 -9.72
N GLU A 273 11.52 13.80 -10.80
CA GLU A 273 11.09 13.51 -12.17
C GLU A 273 11.82 12.31 -12.81
N LEU A 274 12.85 11.75 -12.15
CA LEU A 274 13.57 10.60 -12.68
C LEU A 274 12.69 9.35 -12.70
N GLU A 275 12.80 8.59 -13.78
CA GLU A 275 12.12 7.31 -13.95
C GLU A 275 13.00 6.15 -13.49
N VAL A 276 12.41 5.24 -12.73
CA VAL A 276 13.05 4.02 -12.20
C VAL A 276 12.18 2.82 -12.55
N GLN A 277 12.81 1.72 -12.92
CA GLN A 277 12.12 0.44 -13.10
C GLN A 277 11.83 -0.18 -11.75
N VAL A 278 10.58 -0.56 -11.54
CA VAL A 278 10.09 -1.14 -10.29
C VAL A 278 9.43 -2.46 -10.58
N TYR A 279 9.67 -3.43 -9.72
CA TYR A 279 9.02 -4.73 -9.73
C TYR A 279 8.09 -4.81 -8.51
N PRO A 280 6.84 -4.30 -8.63
CA PRO A 280 5.93 -4.29 -7.50
C PRO A 280 5.60 -5.72 -7.10
N ARG A 281 5.61 -5.98 -5.79
CA ARG A 281 5.15 -7.27 -5.28
C ARG A 281 3.69 -7.47 -5.68
N ALA A 282 3.38 -8.67 -6.13
CA ALA A 282 1.99 -9.04 -6.40
C ALA A 282 1.18 -8.91 -5.11
N ARG A 283 0.04 -8.22 -5.18
CA ARG A 283 -0.81 -7.95 -4.01
C ARG A 283 -2.27 -8.26 -4.31
N VAL A 284 -2.91 -8.94 -3.39
CA VAL A 284 -4.35 -9.20 -3.42
C VAL A 284 -4.99 -8.50 -2.23
N VAL A 285 -5.86 -7.54 -2.49
CA VAL A 285 -6.57 -6.78 -1.45
C VAL A 285 -8.04 -7.22 -1.45
N VAL A 286 -8.54 -7.63 -0.29
CA VAL A 286 -9.90 -8.11 -0.13
C VAL A 286 -10.63 -7.29 0.92
N ASN A 287 -11.76 -6.71 0.56
CA ASN A 287 -12.63 -6.02 1.51
C ASN A 287 -13.76 -6.95 1.96
N GLU A 288 -13.70 -7.40 3.22
CA GLU A 288 -14.69 -8.34 3.77
C GLU A 288 -16.11 -7.76 3.83
N ARG A 289 -16.23 -6.47 4.10
CA ARG A 289 -17.53 -5.79 4.27
C ARG A 289 -18.28 -5.64 2.94
N THR A 290 -17.55 -5.35 1.85
CA THR A 290 -18.14 -5.12 0.52
C THR A 290 -18.06 -6.34 -0.39
N GLY A 291 -17.23 -7.32 -0.04
CA GLY A 291 -16.95 -8.49 -0.89
C GLY A 291 -16.09 -8.15 -2.12
N THR A 292 -15.41 -7.00 -2.12
CA THR A 292 -14.60 -6.57 -3.26
C THR A 292 -13.23 -7.22 -3.17
N VAL A 293 -12.78 -7.85 -4.27
CA VAL A 293 -11.42 -8.39 -4.42
C VAL A 293 -10.70 -7.56 -5.48
N VAL A 294 -9.54 -7.01 -5.12
CA VAL A 294 -8.67 -6.25 -6.03
C VAL A 294 -7.37 -7.03 -6.18
N ILE A 295 -7.02 -7.37 -7.41
CA ILE A 295 -5.81 -8.12 -7.73
C ILE A 295 -4.85 -7.18 -8.44
N GLY A 296 -3.69 -6.96 -7.85
CA GLY A 296 -2.62 -6.13 -8.41
C GLY A 296 -1.56 -7.02 -9.07
N GLY A 297 -1.44 -6.94 -10.39
CA GLY A 297 -0.50 -7.76 -11.18
C GLY A 297 -1.02 -9.16 -11.50
N THR A 298 -0.21 -9.93 -12.23
CA THR A 298 -0.52 -11.33 -12.56
C THR A 298 -0.08 -12.23 -11.41
N VAL A 299 -1.01 -12.58 -10.53
CA VAL A 299 -0.74 -13.49 -9.41
C VAL A 299 -1.01 -14.92 -9.83
N ARG A 300 0.03 -15.74 -9.92
CA ARG A 300 -0.07 -17.16 -10.25
C ARG A 300 -0.30 -18.00 -8.99
N LEU A 301 -0.93 -19.15 -9.19
CA LEU A 301 -1.21 -20.11 -8.15
C LEU A 301 -0.31 -21.32 -8.33
N GLU A 302 0.33 -21.75 -7.23
CA GLU A 302 1.06 -22.99 -7.16
C GLU A 302 0.11 -24.19 -6.94
N PRO A 303 0.52 -25.41 -7.30
CA PRO A 303 -0.29 -26.61 -7.12
C PRO A 303 -0.72 -26.82 -5.67
N VAL A 304 -2.02 -26.88 -5.44
CA VAL A 304 -2.60 -27.03 -4.09
C VAL A 304 -3.98 -27.69 -4.17
N SER A 305 -4.36 -28.40 -3.12
CA SER A 305 -5.72 -28.94 -2.95
C SER A 305 -6.30 -28.41 -1.64
N ILE A 306 -7.42 -27.73 -1.72
CA ILE A 306 -8.11 -27.10 -0.57
C ILE A 306 -9.54 -27.58 -0.53
N LEU A 307 -9.97 -28.00 0.66
CA LEU A 307 -11.35 -28.33 0.96
C LEU A 307 -11.89 -27.32 1.97
N HIS A 308 -12.87 -26.52 1.55
CA HIS A 308 -13.51 -25.51 2.39
C HIS A 308 -15.03 -25.68 2.37
N GLY A 309 -15.61 -26.12 3.49
CA GLY A 309 -17.05 -26.42 3.56
C GLY A 309 -17.49 -27.45 2.51
N GLY A 310 -18.36 -27.04 1.60
CA GLY A 310 -18.83 -27.87 0.46
C GLY A 310 -18.10 -27.63 -0.86
N LEU A 311 -16.98 -26.90 -0.84
CA LEU A 311 -16.18 -26.57 -2.03
C LEU A 311 -14.83 -27.29 -1.97
N SER A 312 -14.42 -27.92 -3.06
CA SER A 312 -13.09 -28.51 -3.25
C SER A 312 -12.38 -27.78 -4.39
N VAL A 313 -11.26 -27.14 -4.09
CA VAL A 313 -10.42 -26.43 -5.07
C VAL A 313 -9.13 -27.22 -5.25
N ASN A 314 -8.83 -27.62 -6.47
CA ASN A 314 -7.60 -28.30 -6.82
C ASN A 314 -6.88 -27.52 -7.93
N VAL A 315 -5.63 -27.17 -7.70
CA VAL A 315 -4.70 -26.69 -8.73
C VAL A 315 -3.76 -27.86 -9.04
N ILE A 316 -3.85 -28.41 -10.24
CA ILE A 316 -3.17 -29.66 -10.62
C ILE A 316 -2.00 -29.33 -11.54
N SER A 317 -0.79 -29.80 -11.20
CA SER A 317 0.33 -29.81 -12.14
C SER A 317 0.12 -30.85 -13.23
N ASN A 318 0.14 -30.47 -14.50
CA ASN A 318 0.16 -31.40 -15.60
C ASN A 318 1.55 -32.05 -15.70
N VAL A 319 1.71 -33.25 -15.18
CA VAL A 319 2.84 -34.08 -15.54
C VAL A 319 2.57 -34.63 -16.95
N GLU A 320 3.11 -33.98 -17.99
CA GLU A 320 3.17 -34.59 -19.31
C GLU A 320 4.03 -35.86 -19.25
N VAL A 321 3.39 -36.99 -19.23
CA VAL A 321 4.11 -38.26 -19.40
C VAL A 321 4.57 -38.34 -20.85
N SER A 322 5.86 -38.08 -21.08
CA SER A 322 6.51 -38.28 -22.36
C SER A 322 6.37 -39.76 -22.74
N GLN A 323 5.45 -40.05 -23.65
CA GLN A 323 5.36 -41.40 -24.25
C GLN A 323 6.57 -41.60 -25.18
N PRO A 324 7.29 -42.70 -25.04
CA PRO A 324 8.33 -43.06 -26.00
C PRO A 324 7.72 -43.25 -27.41
N GLY A 325 8.37 -42.70 -28.42
CA GLY A 325 7.93 -42.84 -29.82
C GLY A 325 7.78 -44.32 -30.26
N PRO A 326 7.00 -44.59 -31.29
CA PRO A 326 6.61 -45.96 -31.71
C PRO A 326 7.78 -46.71 -32.35
N LEU A 327 8.83 -46.99 -31.68
CA LEU A 327 9.97 -47.88 -32.02
C LEU A 327 11.04 -47.89 -30.89
N SER A 328 10.75 -47.41 -29.69
CA SER A 328 11.65 -47.56 -28.56
C SER A 328 11.19 -48.70 -27.64
N SER A 329 12.12 -49.55 -27.22
CA SER A 329 11.88 -50.71 -26.35
C SER A 329 11.73 -50.32 -24.87
N GLY A 330 10.79 -49.40 -24.55
CA GLY A 330 10.45 -49.02 -23.19
C GLY A 330 9.12 -49.64 -22.77
N THR A 331 9.05 -50.20 -21.56
CA THR A 331 7.82 -50.75 -20.97
C THR A 331 6.95 -49.64 -20.41
N THR A 332 5.69 -49.55 -20.86
CA THR A 332 4.66 -48.65 -20.31
C THR A 332 4.29 -49.12 -18.91
N GLN A 333 4.58 -48.39 -17.85
CA GLN A 333 4.00 -48.60 -16.54
C GLN A 333 2.71 -47.79 -16.44
N VAL A 334 1.58 -48.49 -16.45
CA VAL A 334 0.28 -47.88 -16.13
C VAL A 334 0.17 -47.80 -14.63
N VAL A 335 0.18 -46.57 -14.10
CA VAL A 335 -0.17 -46.31 -12.70
C VAL A 335 -1.69 -46.21 -12.63
N GLU A 336 -2.35 -47.28 -12.16
CA GLU A 336 -3.78 -47.23 -11.86
C GLU A 336 -4.03 -46.27 -10.72
N GLN A 337 -4.67 -45.13 -11.00
CA GLN A 337 -5.26 -44.29 -9.98
C GLN A 337 -6.49 -44.98 -9.40
N THR A 338 -6.37 -45.52 -8.22
CA THR A 338 -7.49 -46.09 -7.47
C THR A 338 -8.39 -44.94 -6.99
N THR A 339 -9.47 -44.69 -7.72
CA THR A 339 -10.51 -43.73 -7.30
C THR A 339 -11.34 -44.39 -6.21
N VAL A 340 -11.13 -43.99 -4.96
CA VAL A 340 -12.03 -44.36 -3.86
C VAL A 340 -13.26 -43.43 -3.96
N GLN A 341 -14.38 -43.96 -4.45
CA GLN A 341 -15.68 -43.28 -4.40
C GLN A 341 -16.26 -43.41 -2.99
N ALA A 342 -16.04 -42.40 -2.17
CA ALA A 342 -16.85 -42.15 -0.98
C ALA A 342 -18.08 -41.34 -1.43
N GLN A 343 -19.28 -41.87 -1.26
CA GLN A 343 -20.55 -41.18 -1.50
C GLN A 343 -20.79 -40.21 -0.33
N ASP A 344 -20.22 -39.02 -0.43
CA ASP A 344 -20.62 -37.85 0.35
C ASP A 344 -21.28 -36.81 -0.56
N LYS A 345 -22.10 -35.91 0.06
CA LYS A 345 -22.87 -34.84 -0.61
C LYS A 345 -22.10 -34.23 -1.80
N PRO A 346 -22.79 -33.79 -2.88
CA PRO A 346 -22.10 -33.22 -4.03
C PRO A 346 -21.25 -32.05 -3.62
N VAL A 347 -19.96 -32.27 -3.56
CA VAL A 347 -18.95 -31.23 -3.32
C VAL A 347 -18.77 -30.54 -4.66
N ASN A 348 -19.00 -29.24 -4.72
CA ASN A 348 -18.68 -28.45 -5.90
C ASN A 348 -17.15 -28.45 -6.08
N ARG A 349 -16.68 -29.11 -7.11
CA ARG A 349 -15.27 -29.27 -7.41
C ARG A 349 -14.83 -28.24 -8.45
N ILE A 350 -13.77 -27.53 -8.15
CA ILE A 350 -13.11 -26.59 -9.05
C ILE A 350 -11.72 -27.15 -9.33
N ASP A 351 -11.45 -27.49 -10.60
CA ASP A 351 -10.15 -27.95 -11.04
C ASP A 351 -9.51 -26.86 -11.93
N LEU A 352 -8.43 -26.27 -11.45
CA LEU A 352 -7.64 -25.28 -12.17
C LEU A 352 -6.36 -25.93 -12.72
N LYS A 353 -5.91 -25.44 -13.86
CA LYS A 353 -4.65 -25.88 -14.48
C LYS A 353 -3.45 -25.21 -13.79
N GLU A 354 -2.29 -25.84 -13.93
CA GLU A 354 -1.01 -25.22 -13.55
C GLU A 354 -0.83 -23.85 -14.22
N GLY A 355 -0.39 -22.86 -13.43
CA GLY A 355 -0.26 -21.48 -13.89
C GLY A 355 -1.56 -20.68 -13.96
N ALA A 356 -2.68 -21.23 -13.43
CA ALA A 356 -3.90 -20.45 -13.23
C ALA A 356 -3.64 -19.23 -12.35
N THR A 357 -4.36 -18.17 -12.61
CA THR A 357 -4.26 -16.94 -11.85
C THR A 357 -5.27 -16.88 -10.72
N VAL A 358 -5.04 -15.99 -9.75
CA VAL A 358 -6.04 -15.70 -8.70
C VAL A 358 -7.35 -15.20 -9.32
N GLU A 359 -7.28 -14.49 -10.45
CA GLU A 359 -8.46 -14.02 -11.16
C GLU A 359 -9.31 -15.19 -11.66
N ASP A 360 -8.69 -16.20 -12.28
CA ASP A 360 -9.37 -17.41 -12.72
C ASP A 360 -10.04 -18.13 -11.55
N LEU A 361 -9.34 -18.28 -10.43
CA LEU A 361 -9.88 -18.88 -9.22
C LEU A 361 -11.10 -18.12 -8.70
N VAL A 362 -11.01 -16.79 -8.58
CA VAL A 362 -12.12 -15.96 -8.06
C VAL A 362 -13.33 -16.04 -9.00
N GLN A 363 -13.13 -16.05 -10.31
CA GLN A 363 -14.20 -16.21 -11.29
C GLN A 363 -14.89 -17.57 -11.16
N GLU A 364 -14.13 -18.65 -11.02
CA GLU A 364 -14.71 -19.99 -10.85
C GLU A 364 -15.44 -20.15 -9.51
N LEU A 365 -14.91 -19.59 -8.42
CA LEU A 365 -15.58 -19.55 -7.13
C LEU A 365 -16.90 -18.76 -7.20
N GLN A 366 -16.94 -17.64 -7.89
CA GLN A 366 -18.16 -16.87 -8.10
C GLN A 366 -19.20 -17.65 -8.95
N ARG A 367 -18.76 -18.38 -9.98
CA ARG A 367 -19.65 -19.24 -10.80
C ARG A 367 -20.30 -20.36 -10.00
N THR A 368 -19.58 -20.89 -9.01
CA THR A 368 -20.11 -21.93 -8.11
C THR A 368 -21.00 -21.35 -6.99
N GLY A 369 -21.15 -20.03 -6.91
CA GLY A 369 -21.96 -19.35 -5.90
C GLY A 369 -21.27 -19.15 -4.56
N ALA A 370 -19.94 -19.24 -4.51
CA ALA A 370 -19.17 -18.96 -3.29
C ALA A 370 -19.38 -17.51 -2.82
N GLY A 371 -19.59 -17.32 -1.54
CA GLY A 371 -19.72 -16.02 -0.93
C GLY A 371 -18.36 -15.31 -0.78
N ALA A 372 -18.38 -14.00 -0.53
CA ALA A 372 -17.14 -13.24 -0.32
C ALA A 372 -16.26 -13.81 0.81
N ARG A 373 -16.88 -14.30 1.87
CA ARG A 373 -16.17 -14.91 3.01
C ARG A 373 -15.48 -16.22 2.63
N ASP A 374 -16.11 -17.03 1.79
CA ASP A 374 -15.53 -18.30 1.32
C ASP A 374 -14.30 -18.01 0.46
N VAL A 375 -14.39 -17.01 -0.44
CA VAL A 375 -13.26 -16.55 -1.27
C VAL A 375 -12.10 -16.10 -0.39
N ILE A 376 -12.36 -15.29 0.64
CA ILE A 376 -11.33 -14.81 1.57
C ILE A 376 -10.67 -15.99 2.29
N SER A 377 -11.48 -16.89 2.86
CA SER A 377 -10.96 -18.05 3.61
C SER A 377 -10.12 -18.99 2.72
N ILE A 378 -10.50 -19.18 1.47
CA ILE A 378 -9.75 -19.99 0.50
C ILE A 378 -8.42 -19.27 0.16
N LEU A 379 -8.43 -17.98 -0.13
CA LEU A 379 -7.22 -17.21 -0.42
C LEU A 379 -6.25 -17.18 0.78
N GLN A 380 -6.76 -17.06 2.00
CA GLN A 380 -5.95 -17.15 3.22
C GLN A 380 -5.32 -18.53 3.38
N ALA A 381 -6.11 -19.59 3.19
CA ALA A 381 -5.59 -20.97 3.26
C ALA A 381 -4.51 -21.21 2.18
N MET A 382 -4.70 -20.69 0.96
CA MET A 382 -3.70 -20.77 -0.11
C MET A 382 -2.41 -20.01 0.25
N LYS A 383 -2.54 -18.85 0.90
CA LYS A 383 -1.39 -18.08 1.36
C LYS A 383 -0.61 -18.82 2.45
N GLU A 384 -1.31 -19.40 3.43
CA GLU A 384 -0.70 -20.20 4.50
C GLU A 384 -0.06 -21.49 3.96
N ALA A 385 -0.66 -22.11 2.95
CA ALA A 385 -0.11 -23.27 2.27
C ALA A 385 1.09 -22.95 1.36
N GLY A 386 1.42 -21.66 1.13
CA GLY A 386 2.47 -21.23 0.23
C GLY A 386 2.10 -21.30 -1.26
N ALA A 387 0.83 -21.57 -1.58
CA ALA A 387 0.34 -21.69 -2.97
C ALA A 387 -0.05 -20.33 -3.59
N LEU A 388 -0.01 -19.25 -2.83
CA LEU A 388 -0.28 -17.87 -3.27
C LEU A 388 0.99 -17.03 -3.16
N GLU A 389 1.65 -16.77 -4.28
CA GLU A 389 2.84 -15.91 -4.35
C GLU A 389 2.49 -14.42 -4.40
N ALA A 390 1.66 -13.97 -3.48
CA ALA A 390 1.26 -12.57 -3.36
C ALA A 390 1.10 -12.17 -1.89
N GLU A 391 1.18 -10.87 -1.62
CA GLU A 391 0.77 -10.32 -0.33
C GLU A 391 -0.76 -10.25 -0.27
N LEU A 392 -1.35 -10.82 0.78
CA LEU A 392 -2.80 -10.80 0.99
C LEU A 392 -3.13 -9.78 2.08
N GLU A 393 -3.89 -8.74 1.72
CA GLU A 393 -4.38 -7.70 2.62
C GLU A 393 -5.90 -7.79 2.74
N VAL A 394 -6.41 -7.85 3.98
CA VAL A 394 -7.85 -7.89 4.25
C VAL A 394 -8.26 -6.59 4.93
N LEU A 395 -9.24 -5.86 4.33
CA LEU A 395 -9.75 -4.55 4.76
C LEU A 395 -11.15 -4.66 5.39
#